data_f0678a1fdb224885806182e0294630c4
#
_entry.id   f0678a1fdb224885806182e0294630c4
#
_cell.length_a   1.000
_cell.length_b   1.000
_cell.length_c   1.000
_cell.angle_alpha   90.00
_cell.angle_beta   90.00
_cell.angle_gamma   90.00
#
_symmetry.space_group_name_H-M   'P 1'
#
loop_
_entity.id
_entity.type
_entity.pdbx_description
1 polymer ?
#
loop_
_entity_poly.entity_id
_entity_poly.type
_entity_poly.pdbx_seq_one_letter_code
_entity_poly.pdbx_strand_id
1 'polypeptide(L)'
;MHANEMRECAHDDLVEHVQNIVDKFCDERITEDRIRQWRISRGVPEAEYRAFYESELGKYCLPPMAGGFDGPFIARAALVARLMRRAGATMPYLTDMNSMALLSTMRILSQQEIAEDLMSCNGRVAFSQAFSEGGQGESGSVTTEVTVDEGGIFLDGVKTFVANGQYIPRTLVYTRDMVNGTADGGVSLWLVPIDEPGVSTFPLNTVGQEMLAPARIEFEHVKLNPDWQIQTEGKLSQMLERQYELGRILICASSLGLAQAAMDDVLERCATHVSHGRNLGGIPQIQQKVADMAVRVRAMDMLVTRAAESISNGADADQQHLDCALMKYYVPKAATEVASEALQIFGGVGYTDDARVGRIWRDCRGNQIAQGTDEIMPHTVAKMLIKNCASRLVDF
;
A
#
# COMPACT_ATOMS: atom_id res chain seq x y z
N MET A 1 -5.68 -9.25 22.78
CA MET A 1 -6.83 -8.31 23.03
C MET A 1 -8.00 -8.78 22.18
N HIS A 2 -9.22 -8.92 22.74
CA HIS A 2 -10.38 -9.35 21.96
C HIS A 2 -10.99 -8.18 21.17
N ALA A 3 -11.69 -8.45 20.05
CA ALA A 3 -12.22 -7.41 19.14
C ALA A 3 -13.11 -6.34 19.83
N ASN A 4 -13.84 -6.70 20.89
CA ASN A 4 -14.64 -5.74 21.66
C ASN A 4 -13.78 -4.84 22.55
N GLU A 5 -12.72 -5.37 23.15
CA GLU A 5 -11.77 -4.61 23.98
C GLU A 5 -11.00 -3.57 23.16
N MET A 6 -10.71 -3.87 21.86
CA MET A 6 -10.02 -2.96 20.95
C MET A 6 -10.85 -1.71 20.60
N ARG A 7 -12.17 -1.81 20.58
CA ARG A 7 -13.06 -0.68 20.27
C ARG A 7 -13.24 0.27 21.45
N GLU A 8 -13.00 -0.20 22.67
CA GLU A 8 -13.13 0.55 23.93
C GLU A 8 -11.77 1.07 24.44
N CYS A 9 -10.66 0.58 23.87
CA CYS A 9 -9.31 0.99 24.25
C CYS A 9 -8.99 2.40 23.74
N ALA A 10 -8.26 3.20 24.52
CA ALA A 10 -7.74 4.47 24.02
C ALA A 10 -6.84 4.24 22.82
N HIS A 11 -6.86 5.14 21.82
CA HIS A 11 -6.10 4.98 20.58
C HIS A 11 -4.59 4.78 20.86
N ASP A 12 -4.04 5.50 21.83
CA ASP A 12 -2.62 5.44 22.18
C ASP A 12 -2.22 4.05 22.71
N ASP A 13 -3.03 3.45 23.58
CA ASP A 13 -2.78 2.11 24.13
C ASP A 13 -2.86 1.03 23.03
N LEU A 14 -3.78 1.17 22.08
CA LEU A 14 -3.93 0.27 20.96
C LEU A 14 -2.72 0.36 20.00
N VAL A 15 -2.27 1.57 19.70
CA VAL A 15 -1.10 1.83 18.86
C VAL A 15 0.15 1.25 19.50
N GLU A 16 0.36 1.48 20.81
CA GLU A 16 1.49 0.92 21.56
C GLU A 16 1.46 -0.63 21.56
N HIS A 17 0.30 -1.22 21.80
CA HIS A 17 0.14 -2.68 21.76
C HIS A 17 0.53 -3.25 20.38
N VAL A 18 0.03 -2.66 19.31
CA VAL A 18 0.35 -3.07 17.94
C VAL A 18 1.83 -2.93 17.65
N GLN A 19 2.47 -1.84 18.07
CA GLN A 19 3.91 -1.63 17.89
C GLN A 19 4.75 -2.70 18.59
N ASN A 20 4.36 -3.08 19.82
CA ASN A 20 5.05 -4.15 20.58
C ASN A 20 4.97 -5.51 19.88
N ILE A 21 3.81 -5.84 19.29
CA ILE A 21 3.65 -7.09 18.52
C ILE A 21 4.52 -7.06 17.25
N VAL A 22 4.56 -5.92 16.55
CA VAL A 22 5.42 -5.75 15.37
C VAL A 22 6.89 -5.93 15.74
N ASP A 23 7.35 -5.33 16.85
CA ASP A 23 8.72 -5.45 17.31
C ASP A 23 9.11 -6.91 17.57
N LYS A 24 8.26 -7.64 18.27
CA LYS A 24 8.49 -9.06 18.52
C LYS A 24 8.58 -9.87 17.23
N PHE A 25 7.67 -9.66 16.28
CA PHE A 25 7.70 -10.33 14.99
C PHE A 25 8.98 -10.00 14.21
N CYS A 26 9.40 -8.73 14.21
CA CYS A 26 10.60 -8.29 13.52
C CYS A 26 11.87 -8.87 14.16
N ASP A 27 11.98 -8.90 15.49
CA ASP A 27 13.13 -9.46 16.20
C ASP A 27 13.34 -10.94 15.85
N GLU A 28 12.27 -11.70 15.66
CA GLU A 28 12.31 -13.10 15.33
C GLU A 28 12.57 -13.36 13.83
N ARG A 29 12.11 -12.48 12.93
CA ARG A 29 11.98 -12.81 11.50
C ARG A 29 12.59 -11.82 10.53
N ILE A 30 12.77 -10.55 10.89
CA ILE A 30 13.21 -9.50 9.97
C ILE A 30 14.65 -9.11 10.29
N THR A 31 15.61 -9.70 9.55
CA THR A 31 17.04 -9.37 9.66
C THR A 31 17.53 -8.72 8.38
N GLU A 32 18.63 -7.95 8.46
CA GLU A 32 19.26 -7.33 7.28
C GLU A 32 19.65 -8.36 6.21
N ASP A 33 20.18 -9.52 6.62
CA ASP A 33 20.57 -10.58 5.69
C ASP A 33 19.35 -11.16 4.96
N ARG A 34 18.23 -11.37 5.66
CA ARG A 34 16.98 -11.83 5.04
C ARG A 34 16.42 -10.78 4.08
N ILE A 35 16.37 -9.51 4.47
CA ILE A 35 15.91 -8.43 3.58
C ILE A 35 16.79 -8.38 2.32
N ARG A 36 18.11 -8.48 2.47
CA ARG A 36 19.03 -8.51 1.33
C ARG A 36 18.74 -9.69 0.40
N GLN A 37 18.54 -10.88 0.93
CA GLN A 37 18.16 -12.06 0.16
C GLN A 37 16.82 -11.90 -0.55
N TRP A 38 15.79 -11.42 0.15
CA TRP A 38 14.45 -11.21 -0.41
C TRP A 38 14.42 -10.13 -1.50
N ARG A 39 15.25 -9.11 -1.40
CA ARG A 39 15.42 -8.11 -2.48
C ARG A 39 16.08 -8.74 -3.70
N ILE A 40 17.10 -9.56 -3.55
CA ILE A 40 17.77 -10.26 -4.66
C ILE A 40 16.82 -11.25 -5.33
N SER A 41 16.06 -12.02 -4.56
CA SER A 41 15.05 -12.96 -5.07
C SER A 41 13.78 -12.28 -5.56
N ARG A 42 13.64 -10.95 -5.36
CA ARG A 42 12.46 -10.14 -5.70
C ARG A 42 11.16 -10.70 -5.13
N GLY A 43 11.20 -11.16 -3.90
CA GLY A 43 10.03 -11.67 -3.21
C GLY A 43 10.38 -12.22 -1.83
N VAL A 44 9.35 -12.40 -1.03
CA VAL A 44 9.46 -13.01 0.31
C VAL A 44 8.97 -14.45 0.21
N PRO A 45 9.65 -15.41 0.84
CA PRO A 45 9.21 -16.81 0.83
C PRO A 45 7.79 -16.98 1.38
N GLU A 46 7.03 -17.92 0.82
CA GLU A 46 5.65 -18.21 1.25
C GLU A 46 5.55 -18.52 2.75
N ALA A 47 6.56 -19.20 3.32
CA ALA A 47 6.61 -19.50 4.75
C ALA A 47 6.60 -18.25 5.64
N GLU A 48 7.16 -17.13 5.17
CA GLU A 48 7.15 -15.85 5.91
C GLU A 48 5.79 -15.15 5.79
N TYR A 49 5.10 -15.26 4.66
CA TYR A 49 3.70 -14.81 4.56
C TYR A 49 2.80 -15.60 5.49
N ARG A 50 2.93 -16.94 5.51
CA ARG A 50 2.16 -17.79 6.42
C ARG A 50 2.41 -17.39 7.87
N ALA A 51 3.67 -17.21 8.26
CA ALA A 51 4.03 -16.79 9.61
C ALA A 51 3.45 -15.42 9.98
N PHE A 52 3.36 -14.48 9.02
CA PHE A 52 2.71 -13.19 9.24
C PHE A 52 1.20 -13.36 9.51
N TYR A 53 0.49 -14.12 8.69
CA TYR A 53 -0.96 -14.32 8.84
C TYR A 53 -1.36 -15.19 10.02
N GLU A 54 -0.53 -16.14 10.42
CA GLU A 54 -0.72 -16.95 11.63
C GLU A 54 -0.41 -16.16 12.91
N SER A 55 0.39 -15.09 12.80
CA SER A 55 0.71 -14.21 13.92
C SER A 55 -0.47 -13.31 14.29
N GLU A 56 -0.38 -12.68 15.45
CA GLU A 56 -1.34 -11.66 15.88
C GLU A 56 -1.41 -10.48 14.90
N LEU A 57 -0.32 -10.15 14.19
CA LEU A 57 -0.27 -9.07 13.20
C LEU A 57 -1.24 -9.29 12.05
N GLY A 58 -1.23 -10.48 11.46
CA GLY A 58 -2.13 -10.83 10.37
C GLY A 58 -3.60 -10.73 10.78
N LYS A 59 -3.92 -11.09 12.02
CA LYS A 59 -5.28 -11.03 12.58
C LYS A 59 -5.86 -9.61 12.62
N TYR A 60 -5.04 -8.57 12.77
CA TYR A 60 -5.51 -7.18 12.67
C TYR A 60 -6.01 -6.82 11.28
N CYS A 61 -5.50 -7.50 10.25
CA CYS A 61 -5.85 -7.24 8.86
C CYS A 61 -6.97 -8.13 8.34
N LEU A 62 -7.15 -9.31 8.94
CA LEU A 62 -8.14 -10.28 8.51
C LEU A 62 -9.53 -9.98 9.10
N PRO A 63 -10.61 -10.24 8.33
CA PRO A 63 -11.96 -10.18 8.85
C PRO A 63 -12.26 -11.36 9.81
N PRO A 64 -13.29 -11.25 10.68
CA PRO A 64 -13.65 -12.29 11.64
C PRO A 64 -13.92 -13.66 11.00
N MET A 65 -14.52 -13.70 9.81
CA MET A 65 -14.79 -14.93 9.08
C MET A 65 -13.50 -15.67 8.66
N ALA A 66 -12.38 -14.97 8.54
CA ALA A 66 -11.05 -15.52 8.29
C ALA A 66 -10.23 -15.70 9.59
N GLY A 67 -10.87 -15.67 10.75
CA GLY A 67 -10.20 -15.78 12.05
C GLY A 67 -9.48 -14.52 12.52
N GLY A 68 -9.76 -13.39 11.91
CA GLY A 68 -9.16 -12.09 12.24
C GLY A 68 -9.97 -11.26 13.25
N PHE A 69 -9.43 -10.09 13.55
CA PHE A 69 -10.02 -9.13 14.48
C PHE A 69 -10.77 -7.99 13.79
N ASP A 70 -10.55 -7.79 12.47
CA ASP A 70 -11.01 -6.61 11.74
C ASP A 70 -10.67 -5.31 12.49
N GLY A 71 -9.39 -5.20 12.84
CA GLY A 71 -8.89 -4.11 13.70
C GLY A 71 -9.17 -2.74 13.08
N PRO A 72 -9.32 -1.68 13.91
CA PRO A 72 -9.56 -0.33 13.44
C PRO A 72 -8.43 0.14 12.52
N PHE A 73 -8.74 1.03 11.58
CA PHE A 73 -7.80 1.38 10.52
C PHE A 73 -6.55 2.08 11.05
N ILE A 74 -6.67 2.80 12.18
CA ILE A 74 -5.52 3.39 12.88
C ILE A 74 -4.51 2.34 13.35
N ALA A 75 -4.97 1.18 13.83
CA ALA A 75 -4.10 0.07 14.21
C ALA A 75 -3.37 -0.51 13.01
N ARG A 76 -4.05 -0.64 11.86
CA ARG A 76 -3.43 -1.11 10.60
C ARG A 76 -2.38 -0.12 10.09
N ALA A 77 -2.64 1.19 10.16
CA ALA A 77 -1.68 2.22 9.79
C ALA A 77 -0.44 2.19 10.72
N ALA A 78 -0.64 2.07 12.03
CA ALA A 78 0.44 1.95 13.02
C ALA A 78 1.28 0.68 12.78
N LEU A 79 0.64 -0.46 12.49
CA LEU A 79 1.29 -1.72 12.13
C LEU A 79 2.21 -1.53 10.91
N VAL A 80 1.68 -0.95 9.83
CA VAL A 80 2.45 -0.71 8.61
C VAL A 80 3.64 0.22 8.88
N ALA A 81 3.42 1.35 9.55
CA ALA A 81 4.48 2.30 9.84
C ALA A 81 5.60 1.65 10.69
N ARG A 82 5.23 0.90 11.75
CA ARG A 82 6.21 0.23 12.61
C ARG A 82 6.98 -0.85 11.88
N LEU A 83 6.29 -1.68 11.07
CA LEU A 83 6.92 -2.74 10.29
C LEU A 83 7.95 -2.17 9.30
N MET A 84 7.60 -1.12 8.55
CA MET A 84 8.53 -0.49 7.59
C MET A 84 9.69 0.21 8.29
N ARG A 85 9.46 0.83 9.46
CA ARG A 85 10.53 1.40 10.30
C ARG A 85 11.55 0.33 10.73
N ARG A 86 11.06 -0.82 11.21
CA ARG A 86 11.91 -1.93 11.62
C ARG A 86 12.68 -2.54 10.44
N ALA A 87 12.00 -2.81 9.34
CA ALA A 87 12.58 -3.40 8.15
C ALA A 87 13.53 -2.44 7.40
N GLY A 88 13.28 -1.13 7.43
CA GLY A 88 13.95 -0.17 6.56
C GLY A 88 13.78 -0.50 5.07
N ALA A 89 12.66 -1.09 4.71
CA ALA A 89 12.29 -1.50 3.36
C ALA A 89 10.77 -1.65 3.26
N THR A 90 10.22 -1.50 2.06
CA THR A 90 8.80 -1.78 1.81
C THR A 90 8.56 -3.29 1.82
N MET A 91 7.87 -3.78 2.84
CA MET A 91 7.52 -5.19 2.99
C MET A 91 6.28 -5.52 2.16
N PRO A 92 6.25 -6.69 1.49
CA PRO A 92 5.15 -7.05 0.58
C PRO A 92 3.81 -7.32 1.29
N TYR A 93 3.81 -7.52 2.60
CA TYR A 93 2.57 -7.58 3.41
C TYR A 93 1.68 -6.34 3.24
N LEU A 94 2.28 -5.18 2.85
CA LEU A 94 1.54 -3.96 2.53
C LEU A 94 0.50 -4.18 1.43
N THR A 95 0.86 -4.91 0.36
CA THR A 95 -0.07 -5.19 -0.76
C THR A 95 -1.19 -6.10 -0.34
N ASP A 96 -0.88 -7.09 0.49
CA ASP A 96 -1.88 -8.00 1.02
C ASP A 96 -2.86 -7.27 1.96
N MET A 97 -2.35 -6.38 2.83
CA MET A 97 -3.21 -5.54 3.69
C MET A 97 -4.13 -4.63 2.87
N ASN A 98 -3.62 -4.08 1.75
CA ASN A 98 -4.43 -3.29 0.83
C ASN A 98 -5.53 -4.13 0.17
N SER A 99 -5.20 -5.37 -0.23
CA SER A 99 -6.17 -6.31 -0.80
C SER A 99 -7.24 -6.71 0.22
N MET A 100 -6.87 -6.90 1.51
CA MET A 100 -7.82 -7.15 2.58
C MET A 100 -8.77 -5.97 2.83
N ALA A 101 -8.24 -4.74 2.81
CA ALA A 101 -9.06 -3.55 2.92
C ALA A 101 -10.08 -3.46 1.78
N LEU A 102 -9.68 -3.83 0.57
CA LEU A 102 -10.57 -3.90 -0.59
C LEU A 102 -11.66 -4.96 -0.41
N LEU A 103 -11.31 -6.16 0.04
CA LEU A 103 -12.28 -7.23 0.29
C LEU A 103 -13.39 -6.80 1.24
N SER A 104 -13.03 -6.19 2.36
CA SER A 104 -14.00 -5.72 3.36
C SER A 104 -14.89 -4.60 2.81
N THR A 105 -14.32 -3.68 2.02
CA THR A 105 -15.05 -2.55 1.41
C THR A 105 -16.04 -3.00 0.35
N MET A 106 -15.66 -3.97 -0.48
CA MET A 106 -16.49 -4.46 -1.59
C MET A 106 -17.48 -5.54 -1.16
N ARG A 107 -17.51 -5.90 0.13
CA ARG A 107 -18.32 -7.01 0.64
C ARG A 107 -18.18 -8.30 -0.20
N ILE A 108 -17.03 -8.47 -0.87
CA ILE A 108 -16.70 -9.69 -1.62
C ILE A 108 -16.87 -10.91 -0.73
N LEU A 109 -16.64 -10.73 0.56
CA LEU A 109 -16.80 -11.78 1.58
C LEU A 109 -18.26 -12.25 1.76
N SER A 110 -19.26 -11.52 1.24
CA SER A 110 -20.64 -12.03 1.18
C SER A 110 -20.83 -13.07 0.09
N GLN A 111 -19.88 -13.21 -0.84
CA GLN A 111 -19.83 -14.24 -1.87
C GLN A 111 -19.02 -15.41 -1.30
N GLN A 112 -19.70 -16.33 -0.65
CA GLN A 112 -19.10 -17.38 0.17
C GLN A 112 -18.05 -18.21 -0.58
N GLU A 113 -18.34 -18.60 -1.83
CA GLU A 113 -17.42 -19.44 -2.64
C GLU A 113 -16.11 -18.70 -2.95
N ILE A 114 -16.18 -17.41 -3.33
CA ILE A 114 -14.98 -16.58 -3.58
C ILE A 114 -14.21 -16.38 -2.28
N ALA A 115 -14.90 -16.14 -1.16
CA ALA A 115 -14.27 -15.94 0.13
C ALA A 115 -13.55 -17.23 0.59
N GLU A 116 -14.19 -18.40 0.47
CA GLU A 116 -13.58 -19.69 0.81
C GLU A 116 -12.36 -19.97 -0.06
N ASP A 117 -12.43 -19.70 -1.33
CA ASP A 117 -11.34 -19.91 -2.28
C ASP A 117 -10.16 -18.95 -2.00
N LEU A 118 -10.42 -17.67 -1.74
CA LEU A 118 -9.39 -16.73 -1.32
C LEU A 118 -8.72 -17.10 0.01
N MET A 119 -9.46 -17.70 0.94
CA MET A 119 -8.95 -18.16 2.22
C MET A 119 -8.23 -19.51 2.15
N SER A 120 -8.51 -20.32 1.13
CA SER A 120 -7.90 -21.65 0.94
C SER A 120 -6.44 -21.59 0.49
N CYS A 121 -5.96 -20.45 0.03
CA CYS A 121 -4.60 -20.24 -0.47
C CYS A 121 -3.56 -20.26 0.67
N ASN A 122 -3.32 -21.42 1.27
CA ASN A 122 -2.30 -21.67 2.30
C ASN A 122 -2.33 -20.70 3.51
N GLY A 123 -3.53 -20.24 3.93
CA GLY A 123 -3.70 -19.24 4.98
C GLY A 123 -3.42 -17.81 4.55
N ARG A 124 -3.13 -17.58 3.27
CA ARG A 124 -2.89 -16.27 2.67
C ARG A 124 -4.13 -15.81 1.93
N VAL A 125 -4.84 -14.85 2.49
CA VAL A 125 -5.92 -14.17 1.78
C VAL A 125 -5.32 -13.05 0.95
N ALA A 126 -4.79 -13.38 -0.21
CA ALA A 126 -4.16 -12.39 -1.05
C ALA A 126 -4.52 -12.59 -2.53
N PHE A 127 -4.79 -11.49 -3.18
CA PHE A 127 -4.84 -11.38 -4.62
C PHE A 127 -4.08 -10.13 -5.04
N SER A 128 -3.50 -10.14 -6.22
CA SER A 128 -2.90 -8.95 -6.81
C SER A 128 -4.00 -8.05 -7.39
N GLN A 129 -3.70 -6.75 -7.53
CA GLN A 129 -4.62 -5.76 -8.07
C GLN A 129 -4.09 -5.25 -9.42
N ALA A 130 -4.79 -5.61 -10.50
CA ALA A 130 -4.42 -5.29 -11.87
C ALA A 130 -5.28 -4.15 -12.41
N PHE A 131 -4.95 -2.90 -12.03
CA PHE A 131 -5.65 -1.68 -12.43
C PHE A 131 -4.90 -0.91 -13.51
N SER A 132 -3.59 -0.68 -13.33
CA SER A 132 -2.78 0.18 -14.19
C SER A 132 -2.52 -0.44 -15.56
N GLU A 133 -2.54 0.40 -16.61
CA GLU A 133 -2.23 0.02 -17.99
C GLU A 133 -1.06 0.85 -18.55
N GLY A 134 -0.26 0.26 -19.42
CA GLY A 134 0.89 0.94 -20.01
C GLY A 134 0.52 2.16 -20.85
N GLY A 135 1.10 3.32 -20.54
CA GLY A 135 0.92 4.55 -21.30
C GLY A 135 -0.27 5.42 -20.91
N GLN A 136 -1.12 4.97 -19.99
CA GLN A 136 -2.21 5.76 -19.43
C GLN A 136 -2.11 5.79 -17.90
N GLY A 137 -2.20 6.98 -17.31
CA GLY A 137 -2.31 7.10 -15.85
C GLY A 137 -3.61 6.49 -15.33
N GLU A 138 -3.75 6.36 -14.01
CA GLU A 138 -4.92 5.78 -13.33
C GLU A 138 -6.28 6.43 -13.74
N SER A 139 -6.24 7.64 -14.31
CA SER A 139 -7.42 8.37 -14.80
C SER A 139 -7.72 8.17 -16.29
N GLY A 140 -6.92 7.35 -16.99
CA GLY A 140 -7.14 7.03 -18.40
C GLY A 140 -8.32 6.09 -18.61
N SER A 141 -8.83 6.03 -19.85
CA SER A 141 -9.84 5.04 -20.23
C SER A 141 -9.25 3.63 -20.11
N VAL A 142 -9.96 2.72 -19.42
CA VAL A 142 -9.59 1.30 -19.37
C VAL A 142 -9.59 0.73 -20.77
N THR A 143 -8.49 0.06 -21.16
CA THR A 143 -8.33 -0.57 -22.48
C THR A 143 -8.40 -2.09 -22.42
N THR A 144 -8.17 -2.69 -21.25
CA THR A 144 -8.41 -4.12 -21.00
C THR A 144 -9.91 -4.37 -21.07
N GLU A 145 -10.33 -5.26 -21.95
CA GLU A 145 -11.74 -5.42 -22.30
C GLU A 145 -12.27 -6.84 -22.10
N VAL A 146 -13.55 -6.91 -21.76
CA VAL A 146 -14.33 -8.14 -21.71
C VAL A 146 -15.32 -8.15 -22.86
N THR A 147 -15.28 -9.20 -23.66
CA THR A 147 -16.19 -9.44 -24.79
C THR A 147 -17.03 -10.67 -24.53
N VAL A 148 -18.25 -10.68 -25.08
CA VAL A 148 -19.16 -11.85 -25.02
C VAL A 148 -19.51 -12.24 -26.45
N ASP A 149 -19.27 -13.53 -26.77
CA ASP A 149 -19.66 -14.14 -28.04
C ASP A 149 -20.31 -15.51 -27.85
N GLU A 150 -20.52 -16.26 -28.94
CA GLU A 150 -21.12 -17.60 -28.89
C GLU A 150 -20.27 -18.62 -28.11
N GLY A 151 -18.96 -18.39 -27.97
CA GLY A 151 -17.98 -19.23 -27.25
C GLY A 151 -17.94 -18.98 -25.75
N GLY A 152 -18.44 -17.83 -25.29
CA GLY A 152 -18.42 -17.45 -23.88
C GLY A 152 -18.05 -16.00 -23.63
N ILE A 153 -17.44 -15.78 -22.45
CA ILE A 153 -16.91 -14.49 -22.00
C ILE A 153 -15.40 -14.52 -22.11
N PHE A 154 -14.81 -13.53 -22.74
CA PHE A 154 -13.36 -13.48 -22.99
C PHE A 154 -12.75 -12.16 -22.53
N LEU A 155 -11.53 -12.24 -21.99
CA LEU A 155 -10.73 -11.13 -21.51
C LEU A 155 -9.50 -10.95 -22.39
N ASP A 156 -9.31 -9.72 -22.87
CA ASP A 156 -8.15 -9.30 -23.66
C ASP A 156 -7.57 -8.00 -23.10
N GLY A 157 -6.25 -7.91 -23.01
CA GLY A 157 -5.57 -6.69 -22.61
C GLY A 157 -4.26 -6.88 -21.87
N VAL A 158 -3.75 -5.76 -21.31
CA VAL A 158 -2.45 -5.74 -20.62
C VAL A 158 -2.55 -4.86 -19.37
N LYS A 159 -2.15 -5.42 -18.24
CA LYS A 159 -1.98 -4.70 -16.97
C LYS A 159 -0.51 -4.64 -16.59
N THR A 160 -0.09 -3.54 -15.94
CA THR A 160 1.31 -3.33 -15.56
C THR A 160 1.43 -2.83 -14.13
N PHE A 161 2.63 -2.93 -13.55
CA PHE A 161 2.92 -2.59 -12.16
C PHE A 161 2.03 -3.32 -11.14
N VAL A 162 1.65 -4.56 -11.47
CA VAL A 162 0.84 -5.40 -10.60
C VAL A 162 1.73 -5.96 -9.49
N ALA A 163 1.62 -5.42 -8.29
CA ALA A 163 2.40 -5.89 -7.15
C ALA A 163 2.05 -7.35 -6.81
N ASN A 164 3.06 -8.17 -6.53
CA ASN A 164 2.95 -9.62 -6.33
C ASN A 164 2.36 -10.40 -7.53
N GLY A 165 2.27 -9.79 -8.70
CA GLY A 165 1.60 -10.35 -9.87
C GLY A 165 2.18 -11.68 -10.40
N GLN A 166 3.36 -12.10 -9.93
CA GLN A 166 3.97 -13.39 -10.29
C GLN A 166 3.71 -14.51 -9.28
N TYR A 167 3.44 -14.15 -8.03
CA TYR A 167 3.46 -15.12 -6.93
C TYR A 167 2.08 -15.35 -6.32
N ILE A 168 1.14 -14.45 -6.56
CA ILE A 168 -0.21 -14.58 -6.06
C ILE A 168 -1.06 -15.33 -7.08
N PRO A 169 -1.77 -16.40 -6.68
CA PRO A 169 -2.46 -17.28 -7.62
C PRO A 169 -3.62 -16.62 -8.37
N ARG A 170 -4.08 -15.44 -7.92
CA ARG A 170 -5.19 -14.71 -8.54
C ARG A 170 -4.90 -13.23 -8.67
N THR A 171 -5.48 -12.61 -9.68
CA THR A 171 -5.42 -11.16 -9.88
C THR A 171 -6.82 -10.57 -10.06
N LEU A 172 -7.10 -9.47 -9.36
CA LEU A 172 -8.31 -8.69 -9.55
C LEU A 172 -8.10 -7.73 -10.71
N VAL A 173 -8.77 -8.00 -11.81
CA VAL A 173 -8.63 -7.26 -13.07
C VAL A 173 -9.76 -6.26 -13.22
N TYR A 174 -9.41 -4.98 -13.41
CA TYR A 174 -10.34 -3.92 -13.75
C TYR A 174 -10.47 -3.81 -15.26
N THR A 175 -11.69 -3.97 -15.80
CA THR A 175 -11.97 -4.08 -17.23
C THR A 175 -13.07 -3.13 -17.66
N ARG A 176 -13.15 -2.89 -18.95
CA ARG A 176 -14.35 -2.34 -19.58
C ARG A 176 -15.12 -3.44 -20.29
N ASP A 177 -16.43 -3.34 -20.27
CA ASP A 177 -17.32 -4.31 -20.88
C ASP A 177 -17.71 -3.87 -22.30
N MET A 178 -17.50 -4.74 -23.29
CA MET A 178 -17.81 -4.49 -24.68
C MET A 178 -19.18 -5.06 -25.01
N VAL A 179 -20.07 -4.23 -25.51
CA VAL A 179 -21.40 -4.61 -26.00
C VAL A 179 -21.48 -4.32 -27.49
N ASN A 180 -21.68 -5.33 -28.31
CA ASN A 180 -21.73 -5.22 -29.78
C ASN A 180 -20.49 -4.51 -30.39
N GLY A 181 -19.33 -4.72 -29.79
CA GLY A 181 -18.08 -4.09 -30.23
C GLY A 181 -17.89 -2.62 -29.82
N THR A 182 -18.73 -2.09 -28.93
CA THR A 182 -18.62 -0.77 -28.35
C THR A 182 -18.42 -0.84 -26.84
N ALA A 183 -17.74 0.15 -26.24
CA ALA A 183 -17.47 0.21 -24.80
C ALA A 183 -18.68 0.72 -23.98
N ASP A 184 -19.87 0.26 -24.32
CA ASP A 184 -21.14 0.74 -23.74
C ASP A 184 -21.60 -0.10 -22.53
N GLY A 185 -20.92 -1.22 -22.24
CA GLY A 185 -21.27 -2.12 -21.13
C GLY A 185 -20.83 -1.64 -19.74
N GLY A 186 -20.04 -0.56 -19.67
CA GLY A 186 -19.52 -0.05 -18.41
C GLY A 186 -18.17 -0.65 -18.03
N VAL A 187 -17.97 -0.83 -16.73
CA VAL A 187 -16.73 -1.42 -16.15
C VAL A 187 -17.08 -2.54 -15.20
N SER A 188 -16.21 -3.56 -15.15
CA SER A 188 -16.37 -4.71 -14.27
C SER A 188 -15.04 -5.09 -13.60
N LEU A 189 -15.15 -5.98 -12.61
CA LEU A 189 -14.02 -6.53 -11.87
C LEU A 189 -14.08 -8.05 -11.96
N TRP A 190 -12.95 -8.66 -12.26
CA TRP A 190 -12.81 -10.10 -12.41
C TRP A 190 -11.64 -10.62 -11.59
N LEU A 191 -11.88 -11.67 -10.80
CA LEU A 191 -10.84 -12.35 -10.05
C LEU A 191 -10.29 -13.52 -10.88
N VAL A 192 -9.25 -13.27 -11.66
CA VAL A 192 -8.71 -14.20 -12.66
C VAL A 192 -7.53 -14.98 -12.09
N PRO A 193 -7.51 -16.33 -12.19
CA PRO A 193 -6.33 -17.13 -11.89
C PRO A 193 -5.16 -16.77 -12.81
N ILE A 194 -3.94 -16.70 -12.29
CA ILE A 194 -2.77 -16.33 -13.11
C ILE A 194 -2.22 -17.49 -13.94
N ASP A 195 -2.64 -18.72 -13.64
CA ASP A 195 -2.31 -19.96 -14.38
C ASP A 195 -3.36 -20.34 -15.43
N GLU A 196 -4.37 -19.48 -15.65
CA GLU A 196 -5.40 -19.72 -16.67
C GLU A 196 -4.79 -19.64 -18.08
N PRO A 197 -5.21 -20.52 -19.01
CA PRO A 197 -4.78 -20.43 -20.41
C PRO A 197 -5.03 -19.04 -21.01
N GLY A 198 -3.98 -18.46 -21.64
CA GLY A 198 -4.01 -17.12 -22.20
C GLY A 198 -3.51 -16.04 -21.22
N VAL A 199 -3.23 -16.36 -19.95
CA VAL A 199 -2.58 -15.43 -19.01
C VAL A 199 -1.07 -15.62 -19.03
N SER A 200 -0.33 -14.52 -19.21
CA SER A 200 1.13 -14.49 -19.15
C SER A 200 1.63 -13.42 -18.20
N THR A 201 2.61 -13.74 -17.35
CA THR A 201 3.16 -12.80 -16.38
C THR A 201 4.63 -12.55 -16.63
N PHE A 202 5.06 -11.28 -16.60
CA PHE A 202 6.42 -10.83 -16.87
C PHE A 202 6.94 -9.96 -15.72
N PRO A 203 8.10 -10.28 -15.11
CA PRO A 203 8.64 -9.47 -14.02
C PRO A 203 9.05 -8.08 -14.50
N LEU A 204 8.82 -7.08 -13.65
CA LEU A 204 9.30 -5.73 -13.85
C LEU A 204 10.51 -5.45 -12.96
N ASN A 205 11.58 -4.95 -13.57
CA ASN A 205 12.81 -4.57 -12.88
C ASN A 205 12.69 -3.14 -12.36
N THR A 206 12.14 -2.98 -11.16
CA THR A 206 12.03 -1.68 -10.49
C THR A 206 13.33 -1.28 -9.77
N VAL A 207 13.54 0.03 -9.60
CA VAL A 207 14.72 0.58 -8.93
C VAL A 207 14.62 0.55 -7.40
N GLY A 208 13.43 0.30 -6.86
CA GLY A 208 13.10 0.14 -5.44
C GLY A 208 11.87 -0.74 -5.30
N GLN A 209 11.50 -1.06 -4.05
CA GLN A 209 10.37 -1.92 -3.73
C GLN A 209 10.43 -3.30 -4.40
N GLU A 210 11.63 -3.82 -4.56
CA GLU A 210 11.90 -5.06 -5.32
C GLU A 210 11.13 -6.26 -4.73
N MET A 211 10.93 -6.28 -3.42
CA MET A 211 10.21 -7.36 -2.71
C MET A 211 8.70 -7.37 -3.00
N LEU A 212 8.13 -6.29 -3.56
CA LEU A 212 6.74 -6.29 -4.03
C LEU A 212 6.54 -7.11 -5.31
N ALA A 213 7.62 -7.61 -5.92
CA ALA A 213 7.60 -8.45 -7.11
C ALA A 213 6.62 -7.96 -8.20
N PRO A 214 6.73 -6.69 -8.64
CA PRO A 214 5.78 -6.15 -9.61
C PRO A 214 5.91 -6.85 -10.95
N ALA A 215 4.78 -7.08 -11.59
CA ALA A 215 4.69 -7.74 -12.89
C ALA A 215 3.85 -6.95 -13.89
N ARG A 216 4.10 -7.22 -15.16
CA ARG A 216 3.19 -6.99 -16.26
C ARG A 216 2.43 -8.29 -16.51
N ILE A 217 1.12 -8.20 -16.68
CA ILE A 217 0.24 -9.34 -16.96
C ILE A 217 -0.45 -9.08 -18.29
N GLU A 218 -0.37 -10.05 -19.18
CA GLU A 218 -1.05 -10.07 -20.46
C GLU A 218 -2.18 -11.08 -20.45
N PHE A 219 -3.28 -10.69 -21.02
CA PHE A 219 -4.49 -11.51 -21.21
C PHE A 219 -4.75 -11.63 -22.71
N GLU A 220 -4.62 -12.83 -23.25
CA GLU A 220 -4.85 -13.14 -24.67
C GLU A 220 -6.00 -14.12 -24.79
N HIS A 221 -7.18 -13.58 -25.10
CA HIS A 221 -8.42 -14.36 -25.28
C HIS A 221 -8.70 -15.34 -24.13
N VAL A 222 -8.53 -14.85 -22.89
CA VAL A 222 -8.73 -15.65 -21.67
C VAL A 222 -10.22 -15.92 -21.48
N LYS A 223 -10.60 -17.18 -21.47
CA LYS A 223 -12.00 -17.56 -21.23
C LYS A 223 -12.34 -17.38 -19.75
N LEU A 224 -13.25 -16.45 -19.46
CA LEU A 224 -13.67 -16.16 -18.10
C LEU A 224 -14.79 -17.11 -17.65
N ASN A 225 -14.68 -17.59 -16.39
CA ASN A 225 -15.80 -18.18 -15.70
C ASN A 225 -16.68 -17.06 -15.13
N PRO A 226 -18.00 -17.02 -15.36
CA PRO A 226 -18.91 -16.04 -14.78
C PRO A 226 -18.81 -15.91 -13.25
N ASP A 227 -18.46 -16.98 -12.54
CA ASP A 227 -18.29 -16.98 -11.08
C ASP A 227 -17.09 -16.15 -10.61
N TRP A 228 -16.17 -15.80 -11.51
CA TRP A 228 -15.02 -14.91 -11.20
C TRP A 228 -15.39 -13.44 -11.23
N GLN A 229 -16.59 -13.08 -11.72
CA GLN A 229 -17.03 -11.69 -11.73
C GLN A 229 -17.39 -11.24 -10.32
N ILE A 230 -16.75 -10.17 -9.87
CA ILE A 230 -17.06 -9.57 -8.58
C ILE A 230 -18.35 -8.77 -8.70
N GLN A 231 -19.37 -9.22 -7.99
CA GLN A 231 -20.65 -8.51 -7.89
C GLN A 231 -20.50 -7.36 -6.88
N THR A 232 -20.83 -6.16 -7.31
CA THR A 232 -20.73 -4.97 -6.46
C THR A 232 -22.11 -4.49 -6.05
N GLU A 233 -22.31 -4.26 -4.74
CA GLU A 233 -23.48 -3.54 -4.25
C GLU A 233 -23.24 -2.03 -4.41
N GLY A 234 -24.01 -1.36 -5.26
CA GLY A 234 -23.89 0.07 -5.52
C GLY A 234 -22.98 0.43 -6.70
N LYS A 235 -22.53 1.69 -6.74
CA LYS A 235 -21.70 2.17 -7.87
C LYS A 235 -20.24 1.74 -7.67
N LEU A 236 -19.71 0.98 -8.61
CA LEU A 236 -18.31 0.55 -8.61
C LEU A 236 -17.33 1.72 -8.42
N SER A 237 -17.60 2.89 -9.01
CA SER A 237 -16.76 4.08 -8.84
C SER A 237 -16.61 4.53 -7.38
N GLN A 238 -17.70 4.49 -6.59
CA GLN A 238 -17.65 4.86 -5.16
C GLN A 238 -16.84 3.86 -4.34
N MET A 239 -16.96 2.58 -4.69
CA MET A 239 -16.18 1.52 -4.02
C MET A 239 -14.69 1.63 -4.33
N LEU A 240 -14.34 1.95 -5.59
CA LEU A 240 -12.96 2.19 -5.99
C LEU A 240 -12.38 3.44 -5.32
N GLU A 241 -13.14 4.54 -5.23
CA GLU A 241 -12.72 5.73 -4.46
C GLU A 241 -12.38 5.37 -3.02
N ARG A 242 -13.25 4.60 -2.36
CA ARG A 242 -13.03 4.14 -0.99
C ARG A 242 -11.77 3.27 -0.87
N GLN A 243 -11.57 2.35 -1.80
CA GLN A 243 -10.39 1.51 -1.84
C GLN A 243 -9.11 2.35 -2.02
N TYR A 244 -9.14 3.37 -2.89
CA TYR A 244 -8.00 4.28 -3.06
C TYR A 244 -7.70 5.07 -1.78
N GLU A 245 -8.70 5.51 -1.02
CA GLU A 245 -8.50 6.19 0.27
C GLU A 245 -7.77 5.29 1.27
N LEU A 246 -8.23 4.06 1.44
CA LEU A 246 -7.59 3.09 2.33
C LEU A 246 -6.16 2.75 1.89
N GLY A 247 -5.95 2.54 0.59
CA GLY A 247 -4.63 2.30 0.01
C GLY A 247 -3.67 3.47 0.19
N ARG A 248 -4.16 4.71 0.07
CA ARG A 248 -3.37 5.93 0.32
C ARG A 248 -2.89 6.02 1.77
N ILE A 249 -3.74 5.65 2.75
CA ILE A 249 -3.33 5.65 4.15
C ILE A 249 -2.23 4.61 4.38
N LEU A 250 -2.38 3.40 3.87
CA LEU A 250 -1.38 2.34 4.04
C LEU A 250 -0.03 2.70 3.39
N ILE A 251 -0.03 3.28 2.19
CA ILE A 251 1.20 3.70 1.51
C ILE A 251 1.87 4.90 2.19
N CYS A 252 1.07 5.81 2.77
CA CYS A 252 1.60 6.92 3.56
C CYS A 252 2.13 6.45 4.92
N ALA A 253 1.49 5.49 5.56
CA ALA A 253 2.02 4.82 6.75
C ALA A 253 3.35 4.10 6.46
N SER A 254 3.46 3.44 5.29
CA SER A 254 4.74 2.88 4.80
C SER A 254 5.80 3.97 4.64
N SER A 255 5.47 5.09 4.01
CA SER A 255 6.38 6.23 3.81
C SER A 255 6.84 6.83 5.15
N LEU A 256 5.92 6.98 6.11
CA LEU A 256 6.25 7.43 7.47
C LEU A 256 7.23 6.47 8.15
N GLY A 257 6.97 5.16 8.12
CA GLY A 257 7.84 4.17 8.71
C GLY A 257 9.24 4.16 8.11
N LEU A 258 9.34 4.26 6.78
CA LEU A 258 10.63 4.37 6.07
C LEU A 258 11.38 5.65 6.45
N ALA A 259 10.71 6.79 6.55
CA ALA A 259 11.32 8.05 6.96
C ALA A 259 11.78 7.99 8.44
N GLN A 260 11.02 7.34 9.32
CA GLN A 260 11.43 7.10 10.71
C GLN A 260 12.67 6.19 10.77
N ALA A 261 12.75 5.13 9.93
CA ALA A 261 13.94 4.29 9.84
C ALA A 261 15.18 5.09 9.39
N ALA A 262 15.03 5.94 8.36
CA ALA A 262 16.10 6.81 7.91
C ALA A 262 16.56 7.79 8.99
N MET A 263 15.63 8.33 9.78
CA MET A 263 15.91 9.22 10.91
C MET A 263 16.66 8.49 12.03
N ASP A 264 16.25 7.28 12.39
CA ASP A 264 16.92 6.44 13.41
C ASP A 264 18.40 6.20 13.01
N ASP A 265 18.63 5.82 11.75
CA ASP A 265 19.98 5.56 11.23
C ASP A 265 20.85 6.83 11.25
N VAL A 266 20.26 7.98 10.92
CA VAL A 266 20.97 9.27 10.98
C VAL A 266 21.33 9.65 12.40
N LEU A 267 20.43 9.47 13.36
CA LEU A 267 20.71 9.77 14.77
C LEU A 267 21.82 8.88 15.32
N GLU A 268 21.80 7.58 15.04
CA GLU A 268 22.86 6.65 15.42
C GLU A 268 24.20 7.08 14.78
N ARG A 269 24.21 7.38 13.47
CA ARG A 269 25.42 7.82 12.77
C ARG A 269 25.95 9.13 13.32
N CYS A 270 25.08 10.09 13.63
CA CYS A 270 25.47 11.36 14.24
C CYS A 270 26.08 11.17 15.61
N ALA A 271 25.65 10.17 16.38
CA ALA A 271 26.19 9.85 17.69
C ALA A 271 27.54 9.10 17.64
N THR A 272 27.76 8.28 16.61
CA THR A 272 28.91 7.34 16.57
C THR A 272 30.01 7.72 15.59
N HIS A 273 29.68 8.41 14.49
CA HIS A 273 30.62 8.68 13.42
C HIS A 273 31.45 9.94 13.66
N VAL A 274 32.78 9.83 13.51
CA VAL A 274 33.72 10.95 13.60
C VAL A 274 34.19 11.33 12.20
N SER A 275 34.08 12.62 11.85
CA SER A 275 34.58 13.21 10.61
C SER A 275 35.46 14.42 10.92
N HIS A 276 36.64 14.47 10.33
CA HIS A 276 37.64 15.55 10.57
C HIS A 276 37.92 15.80 12.06
N GLY A 277 38.01 14.76 12.86
CA GLY A 277 38.29 14.83 14.30
C GLY A 277 37.13 15.34 15.16
N ARG A 278 35.91 15.44 14.61
CA ARG A 278 34.71 15.84 15.33
C ARG A 278 33.61 14.83 15.14
N ASN A 279 32.80 14.67 16.17
CA ASN A 279 31.57 13.88 16.07
C ASN A 279 30.63 14.54 15.03
N LEU A 280 30.04 13.73 14.13
CA LEU A 280 29.20 14.23 13.04
C LEU A 280 28.01 15.06 13.56
N GLY A 281 27.40 14.64 14.67
CA GLY A 281 26.30 15.37 15.33
C GLY A 281 26.72 16.71 15.96
N GLY A 282 28.03 17.02 16.08
CA GLY A 282 28.54 18.32 16.52
C GLY A 282 28.69 19.37 15.40
N ILE A 283 28.36 18.99 14.16
CA ILE A 283 28.50 19.90 12.98
C ILE A 283 27.19 20.65 12.77
N PRO A 284 27.18 22.02 12.81
CA PRO A 284 25.94 22.80 12.73
C PRO A 284 25.08 22.51 11.48
N GLN A 285 25.71 22.28 10.31
CA GLN A 285 25.00 21.95 9.07
C GLN A 285 24.29 20.60 9.15
N ILE A 286 24.84 19.65 9.91
CA ILE A 286 24.21 18.35 10.15
C ILE A 286 23.06 18.52 11.14
N GLN A 287 23.24 19.31 12.20
CA GLN A 287 22.18 19.61 13.17
C GLN A 287 20.96 20.26 12.50
N GLN A 288 21.19 21.20 11.55
CA GLN A 288 20.10 21.79 10.77
C GLN A 288 19.33 20.73 9.98
N LYS A 289 20.03 19.84 9.26
CA LYS A 289 19.40 18.75 8.51
C LYS A 289 18.58 17.81 9.41
N VAL A 290 19.14 17.43 10.55
CA VAL A 290 18.44 16.59 11.55
C VAL A 290 17.16 17.27 12.06
N ALA A 291 17.21 18.58 12.34
CA ALA A 291 16.02 19.33 12.77
C ALA A 291 14.94 19.38 11.67
N ASP A 292 15.34 19.64 10.42
CA ASP A 292 14.42 19.67 9.28
C ASP A 292 13.79 18.31 9.02
N MET A 293 14.57 17.23 9.13
CA MET A 293 14.06 15.86 9.04
C MET A 293 13.05 15.56 10.16
N ALA A 294 13.36 15.95 11.40
CA ALA A 294 12.49 15.72 12.56
C ALA A 294 11.12 16.42 12.40
N VAL A 295 11.11 17.66 11.92
CA VAL A 295 9.86 18.41 11.64
C VAL A 295 9.03 17.70 10.57
N ARG A 296 9.65 17.23 9.47
CA ARG A 296 8.95 16.49 8.42
C ARG A 296 8.36 15.18 8.93
N VAL A 297 9.14 14.40 9.70
CA VAL A 297 8.66 13.13 10.29
C VAL A 297 7.47 13.38 11.20
N ARG A 298 7.51 14.41 12.05
CA ARG A 298 6.40 14.76 12.94
C ARG A 298 5.17 15.20 12.16
N ALA A 299 5.32 16.02 11.13
CA ALA A 299 4.20 16.45 10.28
C ALA A 299 3.55 15.27 9.52
N MET A 300 4.37 14.33 9.03
CA MET A 300 3.87 13.11 8.41
C MET A 300 3.06 12.25 9.39
N ASP A 301 3.57 12.06 10.61
CA ASP A 301 2.91 11.32 11.67
C ASP A 301 1.52 11.88 11.98
N MET A 302 1.43 13.19 12.17
CA MET A 302 0.15 13.89 12.41
C MET A 302 -0.85 13.70 11.26
N LEU A 303 -0.40 13.79 10.01
CA LEU A 303 -1.27 13.63 8.85
C LEU A 303 -1.76 12.19 8.66
N VAL A 304 -0.87 11.21 8.86
CA VAL A 304 -1.24 9.77 8.77
C VAL A 304 -2.21 9.41 9.88
N THR A 305 -1.93 9.83 11.12
CA THR A 305 -2.83 9.61 12.25
C THR A 305 -4.19 10.23 12.00
N ARG A 306 -4.25 11.50 11.60
CA ARG A 306 -5.51 12.21 11.31
C ARG A 306 -6.35 11.50 10.26
N ALA A 307 -5.75 11.07 9.13
CA ALA A 307 -6.47 10.37 8.08
C ALA A 307 -6.97 8.99 8.55
N ALA A 308 -6.15 8.24 9.29
CA ALA A 308 -6.53 6.93 9.83
C ALA A 308 -7.64 7.04 10.89
N GLU A 309 -7.61 8.05 11.76
CA GLU A 309 -8.66 8.35 12.71
C GLU A 309 -9.97 8.74 12.05
N SER A 310 -9.93 9.57 11.00
CA SER A 310 -11.14 9.99 10.30
C SER A 310 -11.90 8.79 9.70
N ILE A 311 -11.17 7.77 9.24
CA ILE A 311 -11.72 6.49 8.81
C ILE A 311 -12.27 5.69 10.00
N SER A 312 -11.46 5.52 11.06
CA SER A 312 -11.81 4.68 12.20
C SER A 312 -13.02 5.22 12.99
N ASN A 313 -13.15 6.54 13.04
CA ASN A 313 -14.23 7.23 13.77
C ASN A 313 -15.47 7.49 12.90
N GLY A 314 -15.47 7.07 11.62
CA GLY A 314 -16.61 7.23 10.73
C GLY A 314 -16.95 8.68 10.42
N ALA A 315 -15.94 9.55 10.24
CA ALA A 315 -16.15 10.91 9.74
C ALA A 315 -16.94 10.90 8.43
N ASP A 316 -17.54 12.04 8.06
CA ASP A 316 -18.24 12.11 6.77
C ASP A 316 -17.30 11.87 5.57
N ALA A 317 -17.85 11.40 4.46
CA ALA A 317 -17.06 10.97 3.29
C ALA A 317 -16.21 12.10 2.69
N ASP A 318 -16.73 13.33 2.63
CA ASP A 318 -15.98 14.48 2.10
C ASP A 318 -14.78 14.81 3.00
N GLN A 319 -14.93 14.72 4.34
CA GLN A 319 -13.83 14.92 5.27
C GLN A 319 -12.78 13.81 5.16
N GLN A 320 -13.20 12.54 5.09
CA GLN A 320 -12.28 11.41 4.90
C GLN A 320 -11.47 11.57 3.60
N HIS A 321 -12.15 11.92 2.51
CA HIS A 321 -11.50 12.12 1.21
C HIS A 321 -10.49 13.28 1.24
N LEU A 322 -10.82 14.40 1.90
CA LEU A 322 -9.94 15.55 2.05
C LEU A 322 -8.71 15.19 2.90
N ASP A 323 -8.91 14.56 4.07
CA ASP A 323 -7.82 14.14 4.95
C ASP A 323 -6.85 13.18 4.22
N CYS A 324 -7.38 12.20 3.47
CA CYS A 324 -6.58 11.28 2.66
C CYS A 324 -5.82 11.99 1.52
N ALA A 325 -6.44 12.96 0.85
CA ALA A 325 -5.79 13.69 -0.24
C ALA A 325 -4.66 14.61 0.26
N LEU A 326 -4.87 15.33 1.36
CA LEU A 326 -3.87 16.18 2.02
C LEU A 326 -2.66 15.34 2.48
N MET A 327 -2.93 14.23 3.15
CA MET A 327 -1.93 13.28 3.61
C MET A 327 -1.11 12.75 2.42
N LYS A 328 -1.77 12.23 1.37
CA LYS A 328 -1.08 11.64 0.20
C LYS A 328 -0.27 12.68 -0.58
N TYR A 329 -0.71 13.93 -0.62
CA TYR A 329 0.02 15.02 -1.26
C TYR A 329 1.34 15.34 -0.54
N TYR A 330 1.36 15.31 0.79
CA TYR A 330 2.53 15.73 1.58
C TYR A 330 3.46 14.57 1.94
N VAL A 331 2.91 13.45 2.45
CA VAL A 331 3.69 12.43 3.16
C VAL A 331 4.73 11.72 2.28
N PRO A 332 4.44 11.21 1.08
CA PRO A 332 5.45 10.49 0.29
C PRO A 332 6.58 11.40 -0.18
N LYS A 333 6.27 12.66 -0.49
CA LYS A 333 7.27 13.67 -0.86
C LYS A 333 8.20 13.98 0.30
N ALA A 334 7.65 14.28 1.48
CA ALA A 334 8.42 14.55 2.68
C ALA A 334 9.29 13.35 3.10
N ALA A 335 8.77 12.11 2.96
CA ALA A 335 9.53 10.90 3.22
C ALA A 335 10.73 10.74 2.27
N THR A 336 10.55 11.04 0.99
CA THR A 336 11.64 11.01 0.00
C THR A 336 12.70 12.07 0.32
N GLU A 337 12.29 13.27 0.74
CA GLU A 337 13.21 14.34 1.19
C GLU A 337 14.00 13.92 2.43
N VAL A 338 13.35 13.33 3.45
CA VAL A 338 14.00 12.78 4.64
C VAL A 338 15.02 11.70 4.27
N ALA A 339 14.62 10.74 3.43
CA ALA A 339 15.50 9.67 2.99
C ALA A 339 16.68 10.18 2.15
N SER A 340 16.50 11.23 1.34
CA SER A 340 17.55 11.88 0.55
C SER A 340 18.56 12.57 1.47
N GLU A 341 18.10 13.27 2.52
CA GLU A 341 18.99 13.88 3.50
C GLU A 341 19.76 12.84 4.32
N ALA A 342 19.11 11.71 4.67
CA ALA A 342 19.78 10.60 5.33
C ALA A 342 20.91 10.03 4.45
N LEU A 343 20.65 9.78 3.18
CA LEU A 343 21.66 9.32 2.23
C LEU A 343 22.83 10.30 2.13
N GLN A 344 22.54 11.61 2.07
CA GLN A 344 23.56 12.67 2.04
C GLN A 344 24.42 12.68 3.31
N ILE A 345 23.83 12.50 4.50
CA ILE A 345 24.54 12.46 5.79
C ILE A 345 25.43 11.21 5.89
N PHE A 346 25.00 10.08 5.30
CA PHE A 346 25.80 8.87 5.23
C PHE A 346 26.98 9.00 4.25
N GLY A 347 26.90 9.91 3.27
CA GLY A 347 27.95 10.11 2.27
C GLY A 347 28.09 8.90 1.34
N GLY A 348 29.31 8.59 0.90
CA GLY A 348 29.58 7.50 -0.04
C GLY A 348 29.07 6.13 0.41
N VAL A 349 29.11 5.83 1.70
CA VAL A 349 28.55 4.58 2.27
C VAL A 349 27.04 4.48 2.06
N GLY A 350 26.31 5.60 2.20
CA GLY A 350 24.86 5.66 1.94
C GLY A 350 24.50 5.37 0.49
N TYR A 351 25.44 5.51 -0.44
CA TYR A 351 25.26 5.23 -1.87
C TYR A 351 25.69 3.81 -2.29
N THR A 352 25.89 2.94 -1.31
CA THR A 352 26.19 1.51 -1.49
C THR A 352 25.10 0.64 -0.88
N ASP A 353 25.14 -0.66 -1.11
CA ASP A 353 24.24 -1.62 -0.46
C ASP A 353 24.66 -1.97 0.99
N ASP A 354 25.76 -1.38 1.50
CA ASP A 354 26.22 -1.59 2.87
C ASP A 354 25.37 -0.82 3.90
N ALA A 355 24.70 0.24 3.47
CA ALA A 355 23.79 1.03 4.31
C ALA A 355 22.36 1.01 3.75
N ARG A 356 21.39 0.76 4.63
CA ARG A 356 19.98 0.63 4.22
C ARG A 356 19.34 1.95 3.77
N VAL A 357 19.95 3.12 4.05
CA VAL A 357 19.41 4.44 3.66
C VAL A 357 19.23 4.58 2.15
N GLY A 358 20.10 3.94 1.34
CA GLY A 358 19.98 3.94 -0.13
C GLY A 358 18.73 3.20 -0.61
N ARG A 359 18.40 2.04 -0.02
CA ARG A 359 17.16 1.32 -0.36
C ARG A 359 15.93 2.05 0.18
N ILE A 360 15.99 2.62 1.38
CA ILE A 360 14.91 3.44 1.94
C ILE A 360 14.55 4.59 0.99
N TRP A 361 15.55 5.28 0.44
CA TRP A 361 15.33 6.36 -0.52
C TRP A 361 14.64 5.88 -1.81
N ARG A 362 15.07 4.75 -2.39
CA ARG A 362 14.44 4.16 -3.58
C ARG A 362 12.99 3.77 -3.30
N ASP A 363 12.73 3.16 -2.16
CA ASP A 363 11.39 2.71 -1.76
C ASP A 363 10.45 3.90 -1.51
N CYS A 364 10.90 4.95 -0.83
CA CYS A 364 10.15 6.18 -0.64
C CYS A 364 9.76 6.83 -1.98
N ARG A 365 10.69 6.81 -2.97
CA ARG A 365 10.40 7.40 -4.28
C ARG A 365 9.28 6.66 -5.01
N GLY A 366 9.17 5.33 -4.86
CA GLY A 366 8.07 4.54 -5.39
C GLY A 366 6.70 4.96 -4.83
N ASN A 367 6.64 5.29 -3.55
CA ASN A 367 5.42 5.71 -2.87
C ASN A 367 4.85 7.07 -3.37
N GLN A 368 5.66 7.92 -4.00
CA GLN A 368 5.18 9.15 -4.62
C GLN A 368 4.38 8.88 -5.90
N ILE A 369 4.64 7.76 -6.56
CA ILE A 369 4.03 7.37 -7.84
C ILE A 369 2.75 6.58 -7.59
N ALA A 370 2.78 5.61 -6.67
CA ALA A 370 1.69 4.69 -6.42
C ALA A 370 0.49 5.34 -5.71
N GLN A 371 -0.72 4.83 -5.94
CA GLN A 371 -2.00 5.25 -5.32
C GLN A 371 -2.35 6.74 -5.59
N GLY A 372 -2.01 7.23 -6.78
CA GLY A 372 -2.18 8.63 -7.19
C GLY A 372 -0.88 9.42 -7.07
N THR A 373 -0.47 9.98 -8.20
CA THR A 373 0.79 10.72 -8.31
C THR A 373 0.74 12.06 -7.60
N ASP A 374 1.94 12.63 -7.33
CA ASP A 374 2.08 13.97 -6.73
C ASP A 374 1.37 15.08 -7.55
N GLU A 375 1.16 14.87 -8.86
CA GLU A 375 0.49 15.81 -9.76
C GLU A 375 -1.04 15.77 -9.64
N ILE A 376 -1.61 14.62 -9.30
CA ILE A 376 -3.07 14.43 -9.17
C ILE A 376 -3.59 14.98 -7.85
N MET A 377 -2.84 14.80 -6.76
CA MET A 377 -3.30 15.17 -5.41
C MET A 377 -3.59 16.65 -5.22
N PRO A 378 -2.77 17.61 -5.70
CA PRO A 378 -3.08 19.04 -5.58
C PRO A 378 -4.41 19.42 -6.23
N HIS A 379 -4.71 18.84 -7.41
CA HIS A 379 -5.98 19.07 -8.09
C HIS A 379 -7.16 18.58 -7.24
N THR A 380 -7.06 17.39 -6.67
CA THR A 380 -8.08 16.81 -5.79
C THR A 380 -8.33 17.71 -4.58
N VAL A 381 -7.26 18.10 -3.86
CA VAL A 381 -7.34 18.97 -2.68
C VAL A 381 -7.98 20.32 -3.03
N ALA A 382 -7.48 20.99 -4.07
CA ALA A 382 -7.97 22.31 -4.47
C ALA A 382 -9.45 22.27 -4.87
N LYS A 383 -9.84 21.27 -5.66
CA LYS A 383 -11.25 21.08 -6.10
C LYS A 383 -12.19 20.91 -4.90
N MET A 384 -11.79 20.11 -3.91
CA MET A 384 -12.62 19.89 -2.72
C MET A 384 -12.75 21.14 -1.86
N LEU A 385 -11.65 21.86 -1.61
CA LEU A 385 -11.67 23.09 -0.81
C LEU A 385 -12.48 24.20 -1.47
N ILE A 386 -12.37 24.35 -2.79
CA ILE A 386 -13.15 25.34 -3.57
C ILE A 386 -14.64 24.99 -3.56
N LYS A 387 -14.99 23.70 -3.77
CA LYS A 387 -16.38 23.23 -3.69
C LYS A 387 -16.99 23.50 -2.31
N ASN A 388 -16.26 23.19 -1.24
CA ASN A 388 -16.74 23.41 0.13
C ASN A 388 -16.88 24.91 0.48
N CYS A 389 -16.07 25.78 -0.11
CA CYS A 389 -16.23 27.23 0.03
C CYS A 389 -17.48 27.74 -0.72
N ALA A 390 -17.68 27.26 -1.95
CA ALA A 390 -18.84 27.66 -2.75
C ALA A 390 -20.18 27.26 -2.10
N SER A 391 -20.28 26.06 -1.50
CA SER A 391 -21.48 25.61 -0.79
C SER A 391 -21.82 26.50 0.42
N ARG A 392 -20.81 26.95 1.18
CA ARG A 392 -20.99 27.89 2.31
C ARG A 392 -21.44 29.30 1.88
N LEU A 393 -21.13 29.72 0.64
CA LEU A 393 -21.54 31.02 0.08
C LEU A 393 -22.96 31.00 -0.49
N VAL A 394 -23.50 29.83 -0.79
CA VAL A 394 -24.88 29.67 -1.28
C VAL A 394 -25.91 29.61 -0.14
N ASP A 395 -25.46 29.29 1.07
CA ASP A 395 -26.30 29.26 2.30
C ASP A 395 -26.40 30.65 2.98
N PHE A 396 -25.87 31.71 2.37
CA PHE A 396 -26.08 33.10 2.71
C PHE A 396 -26.97 33.80 1.65
#